data_29364bfc2aa304b750f14d3a596269eb
#
_entry.id   29364bfc2aa304b750f14d3a596269eb
#
_cell.length_a   1.000
_cell.length_b   1.000
_cell.length_c   1.000
_cell.angle_alpha   90.00
_cell.angle_beta   90.00
_cell.angle_gamma   90.00
#
_symmetry.space_group_name_H-M   'P 1'
#
loop_
_entity.id
_entity.type
_entity.pdbx_description
1 polymer ?
#
loop_
_entity_poly.entity_id
_entity_poly.type
_entity_poly.pdbx_seq_one_letter_code
_entity_poly.pdbx_strand_id
1 'polypeptide(L)'
;MKKFLVLVLAMAMALSLVACGGNGGNASAGDGTSLTIAIDADYQTLHPANWTTNVEHRIDSQIYDTLVRYNFQDESKLDGIIAESWEISDDACCYTFHLRDGITFHNGTPLTPEDVAFSLDLYAASEAQSGDVAGYDHCEVVDEHTINIYTSSPFAPFLNNLTLVHIGSKDYYESAGEEAFAQQPIGCGPYQFVSHNEGDKVVLKAYENYYMGAAAIKDVTFKIISDMSSMSIGLQSGGIDFAEIEAPVRSTLESADGVTVTTAEQTTFAFVAMNTEKEPYNNPKFRQAVNYAMDRQALIATVMDGAAEENSNLLSKSRFGYSDTQKQYTYDVEKAKSLLAECGYANGYDMGTLVVADQYKLLAQAVQEQLKAVGLTCQLEVLEFNAYLNKLRQGDFTVTCLQMALEGDTQNVAMAIGKDYIGMANNARWYNDQVEQWFQDAVAAVDATERAAIYDKIFSLVQDEAVYAVLYNPIMLYAHNDKLVIHDLPLEGNYFVYYFHW
;
A
#
# COMPACT_ATOMS: atom_id res chain seq x y z
N MET A 1 20.33 39.83 -61.45
CA MET A 1 19.13 39.38 -60.75
C MET A 1 19.31 38.07 -59.95
N LYS A 2 19.97 37.03 -60.48
CA LYS A 2 20.15 35.75 -59.74
C LYS A 2 21.03 35.86 -58.50
N LYS A 3 22.05 36.75 -58.43
CA LYS A 3 22.93 36.94 -57.26
C LYS A 3 22.25 37.74 -56.12
N PHE A 4 21.25 38.59 -56.46
CA PHE A 4 20.50 39.36 -55.46
C PHE A 4 19.41 38.50 -54.76
N LEU A 5 18.86 37.52 -55.51
CA LEU A 5 17.88 36.59 -54.95
C LEU A 5 18.49 35.63 -53.96
N VAL A 6 19.73 35.19 -54.15
CA VAL A 6 20.46 34.30 -53.23
C VAL A 6 20.85 34.99 -51.93
N LEU A 7 21.15 36.34 -52.01
CA LEU A 7 21.47 37.09 -50.79
C LEU A 7 20.24 37.37 -49.91
N VAL A 8 19.08 37.58 -50.51
CA VAL A 8 17.81 37.79 -49.82
C VAL A 8 17.31 36.47 -49.20
N LEU A 9 17.53 35.34 -49.88
CA LEU A 9 17.20 34.02 -49.30
C LEU A 9 18.11 33.63 -48.13
N ALA A 10 19.40 33.97 -48.21
CA ALA A 10 20.36 33.72 -47.12
C ALA A 10 20.08 34.63 -45.91
N MET A 11 19.60 35.87 -46.12
CA MET A 11 19.22 36.77 -45.04
C MET A 11 17.85 36.39 -44.40
N ALA A 12 16.96 35.80 -45.14
CA ALA A 12 15.70 35.25 -44.63
C ALA A 12 15.91 33.98 -43.80
N MET A 13 16.87 33.12 -44.14
CA MET A 13 17.27 31.98 -43.34
C MET A 13 18.05 32.34 -42.07
N ALA A 14 18.79 33.42 -42.06
CA ALA A 14 19.50 33.91 -40.88
C ALA A 14 18.54 34.59 -39.87
N LEU A 15 17.44 35.16 -40.32
CA LEU A 15 16.41 35.73 -39.45
C LEU A 15 15.43 34.69 -38.87
N SER A 16 15.30 33.50 -39.46
CA SER A 16 14.52 32.42 -38.91
C SER A 16 15.25 31.63 -37.83
N LEU A 17 16.59 31.74 -37.73
CA LEU A 17 17.38 31.11 -36.65
C LEU A 17 17.44 31.95 -35.36
N VAL A 18 17.02 33.22 -35.40
CA VAL A 18 16.96 34.09 -34.21
C VAL A 18 15.56 34.09 -33.57
N ALA A 19 14.53 33.50 -34.23
CA ALA A 19 13.19 33.38 -33.68
C ALA A 19 12.93 32.06 -32.97
N CYS A 20 13.89 31.10 -32.97
CA CYS A 20 13.87 29.87 -32.15
C CYS A 20 14.87 29.90 -30.99
N GLY A 21 15.36 31.08 -30.61
CA GLY A 21 15.95 31.37 -29.32
C GLY A 21 14.82 31.65 -28.30
N GLY A 22 13.84 30.76 -28.25
CA GLY A 22 12.92 30.72 -27.15
C GLY A 22 13.67 30.28 -25.91
N ASN A 23 13.66 31.11 -24.93
CA ASN A 23 13.93 30.86 -23.52
C ASN A 23 14.16 29.37 -23.25
N GLY A 24 15.43 28.97 -23.16
CA GLY A 24 15.78 27.91 -22.23
C GLY A 24 15.33 28.44 -20.87
N GLY A 25 14.12 28.14 -20.47
CA GLY A 25 13.72 28.34 -19.09
C GLY A 25 14.77 27.62 -18.27
N ASN A 26 15.59 28.36 -17.54
CA ASN A 26 16.05 27.85 -16.27
C ASN A 26 14.82 27.16 -15.67
N ALA A 27 14.94 25.89 -15.36
CA ALA A 27 14.06 25.28 -14.37
C ALA A 27 14.09 26.27 -13.21
N SER A 28 13.04 27.04 -13.06
CA SER A 28 12.83 27.88 -11.89
C SER A 28 12.96 26.91 -10.73
N ALA A 29 13.94 27.06 -9.90
CA ALA A 29 13.80 26.64 -8.53
C ALA A 29 12.44 27.21 -8.14
N GLY A 30 11.44 26.35 -7.90
CA GLY A 30 10.07 26.75 -7.62
C GLY A 30 10.10 27.86 -6.57
N ASP A 31 9.15 28.74 -6.64
CA ASP A 31 9.02 29.85 -5.66
C ASP A 31 8.81 29.34 -4.22
N GLY A 32 9.01 28.03 -3.98
CA GLY A 32 8.82 27.35 -2.71
C GLY A 32 7.34 27.08 -2.40
N THR A 33 6.44 27.26 -3.37
CA THR A 33 4.99 27.11 -3.18
C THR A 33 4.35 26.08 -4.13
N SER A 34 5.08 25.58 -5.12
CA SER A 34 4.61 24.58 -6.07
C SER A 34 5.34 23.25 -5.91
N LEU A 35 4.63 22.13 -6.19
CA LEU A 35 5.17 20.77 -6.14
C LEU A 35 4.69 19.99 -7.35
N THR A 36 5.61 19.33 -8.05
CA THR A 36 5.32 18.40 -9.14
C THR A 36 5.61 16.98 -8.69
N ILE A 37 4.57 16.15 -8.60
CA ILE A 37 4.64 14.73 -8.24
C ILE A 37 4.47 13.92 -9.52
N ALA A 38 5.35 12.99 -9.82
CA ALA A 38 5.10 12.04 -10.89
C ALA A 38 4.32 10.82 -10.38
N ILE A 39 3.34 10.39 -11.17
CA ILE A 39 2.56 9.17 -11.01
C ILE A 39 2.68 8.33 -12.28
N ASP A 40 2.66 7.02 -12.16
CA ASP A 40 2.91 6.05 -13.24
C ASP A 40 1.69 5.79 -14.12
N ALA A 41 0.48 6.08 -13.63
CA ALA A 41 -0.78 5.88 -14.32
C ALA A 41 -1.74 7.05 -14.09
N ASP A 42 -2.73 7.18 -14.98
CA ASP A 42 -3.86 8.08 -14.77
C ASP A 42 -4.90 7.43 -13.85
N TYR A 43 -5.66 8.24 -13.13
CA TYR A 43 -6.77 7.77 -12.33
C TYR A 43 -8.00 7.46 -13.23
N GLN A 44 -8.86 6.56 -12.77
CA GLN A 44 -10.14 6.27 -13.40
C GLN A 44 -11.30 7.00 -12.72
N THR A 45 -11.19 7.21 -11.41
CA THR A 45 -12.22 7.88 -10.60
C THR A 45 -11.56 8.61 -9.43
N LEU A 46 -12.16 9.73 -9.01
CA LEU A 46 -11.89 10.40 -7.73
C LEU A 46 -13.14 10.33 -6.82
N HIS A 47 -13.92 9.28 -7.00
CA HIS A 47 -15.05 8.99 -6.12
C HIS A 47 -14.53 8.35 -4.83
N PRO A 48 -14.73 8.97 -3.64
CA PRO A 48 -14.05 8.58 -2.41
C PRO A 48 -14.29 7.11 -2.00
N ALA A 49 -15.42 6.53 -2.36
CA ALA A 49 -15.75 5.14 -2.02
C ALA A 49 -15.57 4.13 -3.17
N ASN A 50 -14.98 4.52 -4.30
CA ASN A 50 -14.86 3.65 -5.48
C ASN A 50 -13.43 3.57 -6.06
N TRP A 51 -12.43 4.08 -5.34
CA TRP A 51 -11.04 3.94 -5.75
C TRP A 51 -10.62 2.45 -5.78
N THR A 52 -9.73 2.09 -6.68
CA THR A 52 -9.25 0.71 -6.86
C THR A 52 -7.73 0.64 -7.00
N THR A 53 -7.07 1.79 -7.06
CA THR A 53 -5.63 1.90 -7.25
C THR A 53 -5.01 2.85 -6.20
N ASN A 54 -3.75 2.64 -5.88
CA ASN A 54 -2.99 3.53 -5.00
C ASN A 54 -2.88 4.96 -5.56
N VAL A 55 -2.89 5.12 -6.88
CA VAL A 55 -2.87 6.45 -7.53
C VAL A 55 -4.12 7.25 -7.16
N GLU A 56 -5.30 6.62 -7.28
CA GLU A 56 -6.59 7.22 -6.90
C GLU A 56 -6.60 7.58 -5.41
N HIS A 57 -6.26 6.64 -4.55
CA HIS A 57 -6.23 6.85 -3.09
C HIS A 57 -5.28 8.00 -2.70
N ARG A 58 -4.10 8.10 -3.31
CA ARG A 58 -3.12 9.17 -3.05
C ARG A 58 -3.62 10.55 -3.47
N ILE A 59 -4.34 10.66 -4.59
CA ILE A 59 -4.95 11.92 -5.01
C ILE A 59 -6.13 12.27 -4.10
N ASP A 60 -7.00 11.30 -3.82
CA ASP A 60 -8.17 11.46 -2.94
C ASP A 60 -7.77 11.90 -1.53
N SER A 61 -6.68 11.34 -0.98
CA SER A 61 -6.14 11.71 0.32
C SER A 61 -5.64 13.16 0.43
N GLN A 62 -5.49 13.88 -0.69
CA GLN A 62 -5.22 15.33 -0.67
C GLN A 62 -6.51 16.15 -0.71
N ILE A 63 -7.60 15.58 -1.26
CA ILE A 63 -8.87 16.28 -1.51
C ILE A 63 -9.83 16.06 -0.35
N TYR A 64 -9.85 14.87 0.22
CA TYR A 64 -10.72 14.47 1.31
C TYR A 64 -9.94 14.30 2.60
N ASP A 65 -10.63 14.42 3.73
CA ASP A 65 -10.14 13.99 5.04
C ASP A 65 -10.96 12.80 5.55
N THR A 66 -10.42 12.14 6.56
CA THR A 66 -11.01 11.02 7.28
C THR A 66 -11.35 11.42 8.71
N LEU A 67 -12.13 10.62 9.44
CA LEU A 67 -12.39 10.90 10.87
C LEU A 67 -11.11 10.85 11.69
N VAL A 68 -10.28 9.83 11.43
CA VAL A 68 -9.02 9.54 12.13
C VAL A 68 -7.96 9.13 11.12
N ARG A 69 -6.69 9.23 11.50
CA ARG A 69 -5.56 8.81 10.68
C ARG A 69 -4.47 8.20 11.56
N TYR A 70 -3.66 7.28 11.02
CA TYR A 70 -2.49 6.77 11.71
C TYR A 70 -1.50 7.89 12.04
N ASN A 71 -0.98 7.86 13.27
CA ASN A 71 0.10 8.76 13.67
C ASN A 71 1.39 8.39 12.92
N PHE A 72 2.03 9.37 12.26
CA PHE A 72 3.23 9.13 11.43
C PHE A 72 4.45 8.63 12.21
N GLN A 73 4.51 8.84 13.52
CA GLN A 73 5.64 8.44 14.36
C GLN A 73 5.37 7.14 15.12
N ASP A 74 4.08 6.78 15.28
CA ASP A 74 3.65 5.61 16.05
C ASP A 74 2.33 5.08 15.47
N GLU A 75 2.42 4.21 14.48
CA GLU A 75 1.27 3.63 13.79
C GLU A 75 0.36 2.76 14.67
N SER A 76 0.78 2.48 15.91
CA SER A 76 -0.11 1.87 16.90
C SER A 76 -1.17 2.83 17.44
N LYS A 77 -1.08 4.13 17.09
CA LYS A 77 -1.97 5.21 17.51
C LYS A 77 -2.69 5.86 16.35
N LEU A 78 -3.84 6.43 16.67
CA LEU A 78 -4.62 7.24 15.75
C LEU A 78 -4.65 8.70 16.21
N ASP A 79 -4.50 9.59 15.24
CA ASP A 79 -4.73 11.03 15.40
C ASP A 79 -6.15 11.35 14.92
N GLY A 80 -6.84 12.21 15.66
CA GLY A 80 -8.12 12.77 15.23
C GLY A 80 -7.91 13.81 14.13
N ILE A 81 -8.61 13.66 13.01
CA ILE A 81 -8.58 14.57 11.87
C ILE A 81 -9.88 15.37 11.81
N ILE A 82 -10.96 14.86 11.21
CA ILE A 82 -12.30 15.47 11.32
C ILE A 82 -12.81 15.35 12.75
N ALA A 83 -12.59 14.19 13.40
CA ALA A 83 -12.90 14.02 14.81
C ALA A 83 -11.87 14.72 15.69
N GLU A 84 -12.32 15.42 16.72
CA GLU A 84 -11.47 15.94 17.80
C GLU A 84 -11.18 14.85 18.83
N SER A 85 -12.16 14.00 19.12
CA SER A 85 -12.07 12.87 20.05
C SER A 85 -13.14 11.82 19.74
N TRP A 86 -13.00 10.66 20.33
CA TRP A 86 -13.98 9.59 20.26
C TRP A 86 -14.01 8.75 21.53
N GLU A 87 -15.12 8.08 21.75
CA GLU A 87 -15.35 7.14 22.84
C GLU A 87 -15.91 5.84 22.28
N ILE A 88 -15.57 4.72 22.92
CA ILE A 88 -16.08 3.39 22.56
C ILE A 88 -16.92 2.89 23.72
N SER A 89 -18.14 2.41 23.45
CA SER A 89 -19.03 1.84 24.47
C SER A 89 -18.45 0.57 25.09
N ASP A 90 -18.89 0.24 26.31
CA ASP A 90 -18.41 -0.94 27.05
C ASP A 90 -18.66 -2.27 26.30
N ASP A 91 -19.68 -2.32 25.45
CA ASP A 91 -19.99 -3.49 24.60
C ASP A 91 -19.24 -3.46 23.25
N ALA A 92 -18.44 -2.42 23.02
CA ALA A 92 -17.64 -2.21 21.81
C ALA A 92 -18.44 -2.19 20.50
N CYS A 93 -19.73 -1.87 20.57
CA CYS A 93 -20.61 -1.80 19.41
C CYS A 93 -21.03 -0.38 19.03
N CYS A 94 -20.63 0.65 19.80
CA CYS A 94 -20.92 2.04 19.52
C CYS A 94 -19.65 2.88 19.65
N TYR A 95 -19.35 3.65 18.61
CA TYR A 95 -18.25 4.59 18.54
C TYR A 95 -18.85 5.99 18.49
N THR A 96 -18.73 6.78 19.57
CA THR A 96 -19.20 8.18 19.63
C THR A 96 -18.06 9.08 19.18
N PHE A 97 -18.23 9.79 18.08
CA PHE A 97 -17.25 10.76 17.58
C PHE A 97 -17.72 12.19 17.84
N HIS A 98 -16.80 13.02 18.34
CA HIS A 98 -16.98 14.46 18.47
C HIS A 98 -16.22 15.14 17.33
N LEU A 99 -16.94 15.80 16.43
CA LEU A 99 -16.38 16.45 15.24
C LEU A 99 -15.85 17.84 15.61
N ARG A 100 -14.77 18.27 14.95
CA ARG A 100 -14.22 19.62 15.10
C ARG A 100 -15.16 20.66 14.56
N ASP A 101 -15.16 21.84 15.22
CA ASP A 101 -15.89 23.01 14.76
C ASP A 101 -15.23 23.63 13.50
N GLY A 102 -16.05 24.23 12.65
CA GLY A 102 -15.61 25.10 11.57
C GLY A 102 -15.03 24.41 10.35
N ILE A 103 -15.17 23.10 10.22
CA ILE A 103 -14.81 22.37 9.01
C ILE A 103 -15.77 22.75 7.89
N THR A 104 -15.21 23.10 6.73
CA THR A 104 -16.01 23.38 5.52
C THR A 104 -15.50 22.57 4.34
N PHE A 105 -16.40 22.16 3.48
CA PHE A 105 -16.04 21.62 2.16
C PHE A 105 -15.48 22.70 1.25
N HIS A 106 -14.84 22.31 0.15
CA HIS A 106 -14.23 23.22 -0.82
C HIS A 106 -15.19 24.21 -1.46
N ASN A 107 -16.48 23.93 -1.47
CA ASN A 107 -17.53 24.84 -1.92
C ASN A 107 -18.02 25.83 -0.83
N GLY A 108 -17.43 25.74 0.40
CA GLY A 108 -17.74 26.58 1.54
C GLY A 108 -18.96 26.13 2.38
N THR A 109 -19.58 25.00 2.05
CA THR A 109 -20.65 24.42 2.90
C THR A 109 -20.04 23.81 4.17
N PRO A 110 -20.66 23.93 5.36
CA PRO A 110 -20.19 23.27 6.57
C PRO A 110 -20.23 21.75 6.43
N LEU A 111 -19.25 21.07 7.03
CA LEU A 111 -19.31 19.62 7.25
C LEU A 111 -20.20 19.33 8.45
N THR A 112 -21.08 18.35 8.34
CA THR A 112 -22.03 17.95 9.36
C THR A 112 -21.92 16.45 9.69
N PRO A 113 -22.44 15.98 10.83
CA PRO A 113 -22.52 14.56 11.13
C PRO A 113 -23.30 13.74 10.08
N GLU A 114 -24.24 14.37 9.36
CA GLU A 114 -24.97 13.75 8.27
C GLU A 114 -24.09 13.44 7.05
N ASP A 115 -23.03 14.21 6.82
CA ASP A 115 -22.03 13.92 5.78
C ASP A 115 -21.18 12.69 6.16
N VAL A 116 -20.87 12.53 7.45
CA VAL A 116 -20.18 11.35 7.97
C VAL A 116 -21.05 10.10 7.79
N ALA A 117 -22.32 10.17 8.22
CA ALA A 117 -23.26 9.05 8.05
C ALA A 117 -23.43 8.67 6.58
N PHE A 118 -23.65 9.68 5.71
CA PHE A 118 -23.73 9.49 4.28
C PHE A 118 -22.49 8.80 3.68
N SER A 119 -21.30 9.21 4.10
CA SER A 119 -20.05 8.63 3.60
C SER A 119 -19.91 7.17 3.99
N LEU A 120 -20.24 6.80 5.24
CA LEU A 120 -20.23 5.41 5.68
C LEU A 120 -21.25 4.54 4.93
N ASP A 121 -22.46 5.06 4.72
CA ASP A 121 -23.47 4.37 3.91
C ASP A 121 -23.02 4.18 2.46
N LEU A 122 -22.31 5.18 1.90
CA LEU A 122 -21.76 5.12 0.55
C LEU A 122 -20.68 4.03 0.44
N TYR A 123 -19.77 3.97 1.43
CA TYR A 123 -18.75 2.90 1.50
C TYR A 123 -19.40 1.53 1.68
N ALA A 124 -20.39 1.39 2.54
CA ALA A 124 -21.10 0.13 2.76
C ALA A 124 -21.81 -0.40 1.51
N ALA A 125 -22.25 0.51 0.63
CA ALA A 125 -22.87 0.18 -0.64
C ALA A 125 -21.87 -0.08 -1.79
N SER A 126 -20.59 0.26 -1.61
CA SER A 126 -19.55 0.11 -2.64
C SER A 126 -19.16 -1.34 -2.87
N GLU A 127 -19.08 -1.76 -4.14
CA GLU A 127 -18.53 -3.07 -4.50
C GLU A 127 -16.98 -3.12 -4.27
N ALA A 128 -16.30 -1.98 -4.32
CA ALA A 128 -14.86 -1.87 -4.19
C ALA A 128 -14.42 -1.77 -2.71
N GLN A 129 -15.10 -0.94 -1.91
CA GLN A 129 -14.62 -0.50 -0.61
C GLN A 129 -15.51 -0.86 0.58
N SER A 130 -16.54 -1.70 0.41
CA SER A 130 -17.38 -2.14 1.53
C SER A 130 -16.61 -2.89 2.62
N GLY A 131 -15.43 -3.43 2.29
CA GLY A 131 -14.51 -4.05 3.24
C GLY A 131 -13.97 -3.07 4.28
N ASP A 132 -13.79 -1.79 3.93
CA ASP A 132 -13.25 -0.75 4.80
C ASP A 132 -14.23 -0.38 5.94
N VAL A 133 -15.49 -0.63 5.74
CA VAL A 133 -16.54 -0.46 6.74
C VAL A 133 -17.13 -1.79 7.22
N ALA A 134 -16.35 -2.88 7.14
CA ALA A 134 -16.79 -4.18 7.65
C ALA A 134 -17.28 -4.05 9.10
N GLY A 135 -18.41 -4.67 9.40
CA GLY A 135 -19.05 -4.59 10.72
C GLY A 135 -19.95 -3.36 10.91
N TYR A 136 -19.90 -2.32 10.06
CA TYR A 136 -20.80 -1.17 10.13
C TYR A 136 -22.28 -1.59 10.04
N ASP A 137 -23.11 -1.01 10.88
CA ASP A 137 -24.57 -1.24 10.89
C ASP A 137 -25.33 0.03 10.51
N HIS A 138 -25.19 1.10 11.30
CA HIS A 138 -25.83 2.39 11.04
C HIS A 138 -25.17 3.53 11.83
N CYS A 139 -25.58 4.76 11.52
CA CYS A 139 -25.23 5.97 12.29
C CYS A 139 -26.46 6.58 12.95
N GLU A 140 -26.23 7.27 14.07
CA GLU A 140 -27.19 8.13 14.75
C GLU A 140 -26.57 9.51 15.00
N VAL A 141 -27.13 10.55 14.39
CA VAL A 141 -26.72 11.93 14.65
C VAL A 141 -27.30 12.36 16.01
N VAL A 142 -26.42 12.70 16.96
CA VAL A 142 -26.80 13.09 18.31
C VAL A 142 -27.07 14.59 18.41
N ASP A 143 -26.16 15.38 17.86
CA ASP A 143 -26.26 16.83 17.75
C ASP A 143 -25.40 17.39 16.60
N GLU A 144 -25.20 18.72 16.51
CA GLU A 144 -24.50 19.39 15.41
C GLU A 144 -23.01 18.97 15.26
N HIS A 145 -22.42 18.34 16.28
CA HIS A 145 -21.00 17.96 16.30
C HIS A 145 -20.76 16.52 16.79
N THR A 146 -21.83 15.77 17.08
CA THR A 146 -21.70 14.44 17.68
C THR A 146 -22.45 13.40 16.86
N ILE A 147 -21.75 12.31 16.53
CA ILE A 147 -22.32 11.18 15.82
C ILE A 147 -21.95 9.87 16.52
N ASN A 148 -22.93 8.99 16.67
CA ASN A 148 -22.76 7.60 17.07
C ASN A 148 -22.69 6.73 15.81
N ILE A 149 -21.66 5.92 15.71
CA ILE A 149 -21.48 4.92 14.65
C ILE A 149 -21.59 3.55 15.30
N TYR A 150 -22.52 2.73 14.83
CA TYR A 150 -22.80 1.43 15.39
C TYR A 150 -22.23 0.33 14.50
N THR A 151 -21.72 -0.72 15.17
CA THR A 151 -21.32 -1.96 14.52
C THR A 151 -22.28 -3.08 14.94
N SER A 152 -22.53 -4.05 14.05
CA SER A 152 -23.46 -5.18 14.28
C SER A 152 -22.98 -6.14 15.37
N SER A 153 -21.69 -6.10 15.70
CA SER A 153 -21.04 -6.86 16.77
C SER A 153 -19.72 -6.15 17.13
N PRO A 154 -19.08 -6.44 18.29
CA PRO A 154 -17.76 -5.90 18.60
C PRO A 154 -16.78 -6.18 17.45
N PHE A 155 -16.18 -5.11 16.93
CA PHE A 155 -15.26 -5.20 15.78
C PHE A 155 -14.11 -4.21 15.93
N ALA A 156 -13.10 -4.56 16.71
CA ALA A 156 -11.96 -3.72 17.01
C ALA A 156 -11.22 -3.14 15.78
N PRO A 157 -11.12 -3.82 14.62
CA PRO A 157 -10.54 -3.25 13.41
C PRO A 157 -11.28 -2.03 12.85
N PHE A 158 -12.57 -1.83 13.21
CA PHE A 158 -13.41 -0.79 12.64
C PHE A 158 -12.79 0.62 12.77
N LEU A 159 -12.28 0.95 13.95
CA LEU A 159 -11.66 2.26 14.18
C LEU A 159 -10.44 2.49 13.29
N ASN A 160 -9.60 1.47 13.08
CA ASN A 160 -8.45 1.54 12.19
C ASN A 160 -8.89 1.67 10.72
N ASN A 161 -9.94 0.96 10.33
CA ASN A 161 -10.46 1.01 8.98
C ASN A 161 -11.01 2.40 8.60
N LEU A 162 -11.50 3.18 9.57
CA LEU A 162 -11.95 4.56 9.36
C LEU A 162 -10.84 5.51 8.86
N THR A 163 -9.57 5.09 8.92
CA THR A 163 -8.45 5.82 8.29
C THR A 163 -8.50 5.79 6.75
N LEU A 164 -9.28 4.88 6.16
CA LEU A 164 -9.47 4.74 4.72
C LEU A 164 -10.78 5.38 4.23
N VAL A 165 -11.67 5.76 5.16
CA VAL A 165 -13.00 6.28 4.84
C VAL A 165 -12.96 7.79 4.65
N HIS A 166 -12.91 8.24 3.41
CA HIS A 166 -12.94 9.66 3.04
C HIS A 166 -14.35 10.24 3.19
N ILE A 167 -14.45 11.41 3.85
CA ILE A 167 -15.74 12.07 4.08
C ILE A 167 -16.07 13.02 2.95
N GLY A 168 -17.17 12.75 2.25
CA GLY A 168 -17.69 13.53 1.14
C GLY A 168 -18.94 14.32 1.50
N SER A 169 -19.26 15.35 0.70
CA SER A 169 -20.43 16.18 0.91
C SER A 169 -21.70 15.50 0.36
N LYS A 170 -22.64 15.20 1.26
CA LYS A 170 -23.97 14.68 0.93
C LYS A 170 -24.74 15.62 0.01
N ASP A 171 -24.80 16.91 0.38
CA ASP A 171 -25.53 17.91 -0.40
C ASP A 171 -24.99 18.05 -1.83
N TYR A 172 -23.67 17.96 -2.00
CA TYR A 172 -23.07 18.02 -3.33
C TYR A 172 -23.40 16.75 -4.13
N TYR A 173 -23.31 15.59 -3.53
CA TYR A 173 -23.68 14.32 -4.18
C TYR A 173 -25.14 14.32 -4.64
N GLU A 174 -26.07 14.71 -3.76
CA GLU A 174 -27.51 14.77 -4.06
C GLU A 174 -27.85 15.80 -5.15
N SER A 175 -27.14 16.93 -5.20
CA SER A 175 -27.41 18.01 -6.16
C SER A 175 -26.73 17.82 -7.51
N ALA A 176 -25.50 17.32 -7.55
CA ALA A 176 -24.69 17.21 -8.76
C ALA A 176 -24.74 15.81 -9.40
N GLY A 177 -25.03 14.78 -8.60
CA GLY A 177 -25.04 13.38 -9.02
C GLY A 177 -23.68 12.69 -8.94
N GLU A 178 -23.69 11.37 -8.98
CA GLU A 178 -22.52 10.51 -8.80
C GLU A 178 -21.38 10.79 -9.79
N GLU A 179 -21.70 11.00 -11.07
CA GLU A 179 -20.69 11.28 -12.11
C GLU A 179 -19.95 12.60 -11.83
N ALA A 180 -20.66 13.66 -11.46
CA ALA A 180 -20.04 14.93 -11.11
C ALA A 180 -19.22 14.82 -9.82
N PHE A 181 -19.70 14.05 -8.85
CA PHE A 181 -19.01 13.78 -7.60
C PHE A 181 -17.65 13.09 -7.85
N ALA A 182 -17.60 12.14 -8.82
CA ALA A 182 -16.38 11.43 -9.18
C ALA A 182 -15.40 12.24 -10.06
N GLN A 183 -15.91 13.12 -10.93
CA GLN A 183 -15.07 13.85 -11.89
C GLN A 183 -14.64 15.25 -11.42
N GLN A 184 -15.41 15.85 -10.51
CA GLN A 184 -15.14 17.16 -9.91
C GLN A 184 -15.29 17.08 -8.39
N PRO A 185 -14.39 16.37 -7.73
CA PRO A 185 -14.52 16.07 -6.32
C PRO A 185 -14.51 17.34 -5.47
N ILE A 186 -15.40 17.37 -4.48
CA ILE A 186 -15.47 18.41 -3.45
C ILE A 186 -15.32 17.72 -2.11
N GLY A 187 -14.13 17.80 -1.53
CA GLY A 187 -13.82 17.30 -0.20
C GLY A 187 -13.68 18.40 0.83
N CYS A 188 -13.24 18.04 2.03
CA CYS A 188 -12.89 18.94 3.12
C CYS A 188 -11.38 18.96 3.43
N GLY A 189 -10.58 18.25 2.63
CA GLY A 189 -9.14 18.11 2.78
C GLY A 189 -8.36 19.37 2.41
N PRO A 190 -7.03 19.32 2.55
CA PRO A 190 -6.16 20.50 2.40
C PRO A 190 -6.03 21.02 0.97
N TYR A 191 -6.42 20.26 -0.05
CA TYR A 191 -6.30 20.65 -1.46
C TYR A 191 -7.61 20.49 -2.20
N GLN A 192 -7.90 21.48 -3.06
CA GLN A 192 -9.06 21.50 -3.97
C GLN A 192 -8.65 20.98 -5.35
N PHE A 193 -9.51 20.18 -5.97
CA PHE A 193 -9.38 19.80 -7.37
C PHE A 193 -9.55 21.02 -8.28
N VAL A 194 -8.64 21.19 -9.26
CA VAL A 194 -8.68 22.28 -10.22
C VAL A 194 -8.96 21.78 -11.63
N SER A 195 -8.22 20.79 -12.09
CA SER A 195 -8.37 20.26 -13.46
C SER A 195 -7.68 18.90 -13.62
N HIS A 196 -8.18 18.15 -14.60
CA HIS A 196 -7.58 16.94 -15.12
C HIS A 196 -7.40 17.06 -16.64
N ASN A 197 -6.20 16.78 -17.10
CA ASN A 197 -5.88 16.59 -18.51
C ASN A 197 -5.51 15.12 -18.70
N GLU A 198 -6.41 14.35 -19.25
CA GLU A 198 -6.27 12.89 -19.44
C GLU A 198 -4.91 12.53 -20.08
N GLY A 199 -4.20 11.61 -19.44
CA GLY A 199 -2.87 11.14 -19.85
C GLY A 199 -1.73 12.15 -19.69
N ASP A 200 -1.98 13.35 -19.13
CA ASP A 200 -0.97 14.39 -18.92
C ASP A 200 -0.80 14.72 -17.42
N LYS A 201 -1.86 15.25 -16.79
CA LYS A 201 -1.75 15.71 -15.40
C LYS A 201 -3.07 15.93 -14.68
N VAL A 202 -3.02 15.89 -13.35
CA VAL A 202 -4.02 16.39 -12.41
C VAL A 202 -3.46 17.59 -11.66
N VAL A 203 -4.25 18.64 -11.51
CA VAL A 203 -3.85 19.87 -10.81
C VAL A 203 -4.74 20.07 -9.60
N LEU A 204 -4.10 20.25 -8.45
CA LEU A 204 -4.76 20.61 -7.20
C LEU A 204 -4.21 21.96 -6.72
N LYS A 205 -4.99 22.65 -5.89
CA LYS A 205 -4.62 23.91 -5.26
C LYS A 205 -4.94 23.87 -3.76
N ALA A 206 -4.07 24.43 -2.94
CA ALA A 206 -4.31 24.53 -1.48
C ALA A 206 -5.65 25.19 -1.19
N TYR A 207 -6.39 24.60 -0.24
CA TYR A 207 -7.61 25.18 0.29
C TYR A 207 -7.26 26.19 1.38
N GLU A 208 -7.44 27.49 1.09
CA GLU A 208 -7.01 28.56 1.98
C GLU A 208 -7.79 28.57 3.30
N ASN A 209 -9.02 28.03 3.30
CA ASN A 209 -9.86 27.93 4.50
C ASN A 209 -9.79 26.55 5.17
N TYR A 210 -8.75 25.78 4.90
CA TYR A 210 -8.57 24.48 5.54
C TYR A 210 -8.50 24.65 7.07
N TYR A 211 -9.29 23.89 7.80
CA TYR A 211 -9.49 24.07 9.25
C TYR A 211 -8.23 23.86 10.10
N MET A 212 -7.25 23.11 9.63
CA MET A 212 -5.94 22.94 10.27
C MET A 212 -4.93 24.01 9.82
N GLY A 213 -5.33 24.99 9.01
CA GLY A 213 -4.50 26.02 8.40
C GLY A 213 -4.11 25.70 6.97
N ALA A 214 -3.85 26.73 6.17
CA ALA A 214 -3.53 26.56 4.76
C ALA A 214 -2.18 25.83 4.57
N ALA A 215 -2.11 24.89 3.61
CA ALA A 215 -0.89 24.17 3.26
C ALA A 215 0.26 25.12 2.85
N ALA A 216 1.50 24.75 3.15
CA ALA A 216 2.69 25.50 2.75
C ALA A 216 2.86 25.46 1.22
N ILE A 217 2.68 24.32 0.60
CA ILE A 217 2.67 24.12 -0.85
C ILE A 217 1.30 24.54 -1.38
N LYS A 218 1.26 25.50 -2.32
CA LYS A 218 0.02 26.11 -2.80
C LYS A 218 -0.53 25.41 -4.04
N ASP A 219 0.34 24.98 -4.92
CA ASP A 219 -0.02 24.36 -6.20
C ASP A 219 0.61 22.97 -6.29
N VAL A 220 -0.19 21.92 -6.48
CA VAL A 220 0.26 20.54 -6.63
C VAL A 220 -0.13 20.04 -8.00
N THR A 221 0.85 19.52 -8.74
CA THR A 221 0.63 18.88 -10.04
C THR A 221 1.04 17.43 -9.97
N PHE A 222 0.09 16.53 -10.12
CA PHE A 222 0.37 15.12 -10.38
C PHE A 222 0.59 14.95 -11.88
N LYS A 223 1.80 14.65 -12.30
CA LYS A 223 2.17 14.49 -13.69
C LYS A 223 2.22 13.01 -14.06
N ILE A 224 1.51 12.61 -15.10
CA ILE A 224 1.42 11.20 -15.52
C ILE A 224 2.65 10.85 -16.35
N ILE A 225 3.50 9.94 -15.86
CA ILE A 225 4.73 9.48 -16.52
C ILE A 225 4.89 7.99 -16.27
N SER A 226 4.48 7.17 -17.21
CA SER A 226 4.53 5.71 -17.11
C SER A 226 5.91 5.09 -17.37
N ASP A 227 6.84 5.84 -17.96
CA ASP A 227 8.20 5.37 -18.24
C ASP A 227 9.15 5.77 -17.12
N MET A 228 9.66 4.78 -16.39
CA MET A 228 10.54 4.98 -15.23
C MET A 228 11.84 5.72 -15.59
N SER A 229 12.38 5.53 -16.80
CA SER A 229 13.58 6.25 -17.25
C SER A 229 13.30 7.75 -17.46
N SER A 230 12.14 8.07 -18.04
CA SER A 230 11.68 9.46 -18.20
C SER A 230 11.41 10.11 -16.84
N MET A 231 10.84 9.39 -15.89
CA MET A 231 10.62 9.84 -14.51
C MET A 231 11.95 10.13 -13.82
N SER A 232 12.94 9.23 -13.94
CA SER A 232 14.29 9.40 -13.40
C SER A 232 14.99 10.65 -13.97
N ILE A 233 14.88 10.89 -15.29
CA ILE A 233 15.42 12.10 -15.93
C ILE A 233 14.71 13.36 -15.41
N GLY A 234 13.38 13.29 -15.23
CA GLY A 234 12.58 14.37 -14.67
C GLY A 234 13.03 14.79 -13.27
N LEU A 235 13.28 13.82 -12.38
CA LEU A 235 13.82 14.03 -11.03
C LEU A 235 15.21 14.69 -11.06
N GLN A 236 16.13 14.15 -11.87
CA GLN A 236 17.50 14.68 -11.99
C GLN A 236 17.55 16.10 -12.58
N SER A 237 16.61 16.44 -13.45
CA SER A 237 16.54 17.77 -14.07
C SER A 237 15.75 18.80 -13.26
N GLY A 238 15.12 18.41 -12.16
CA GLY A 238 14.22 19.27 -11.36
C GLY A 238 12.89 19.58 -12.05
N GLY A 239 12.48 18.76 -13.03
CA GLY A 239 11.15 18.83 -13.65
C GLY A 239 10.09 18.01 -12.91
N ILE A 240 10.52 17.22 -11.95
CA ILE A 240 9.73 16.45 -11.00
C ILE A 240 10.37 16.64 -9.64
N ASP A 241 9.57 16.88 -8.61
CA ASP A 241 10.02 17.12 -7.26
C ASP A 241 9.89 15.91 -6.34
N PHE A 242 8.94 15.00 -6.62
CA PHE A 242 8.67 13.81 -5.84
C PHE A 242 8.09 12.71 -6.74
N ALA A 243 8.53 11.47 -6.55
CA ALA A 243 7.97 10.31 -7.25
C ALA A 243 8.25 9.02 -6.50
N GLU A 244 7.33 8.04 -6.61
CA GLU A 244 7.64 6.64 -6.37
C GLU A 244 8.52 6.11 -7.50
N ILE A 245 9.54 5.32 -7.16
CA ILE A 245 10.50 4.78 -8.12
C ILE A 245 10.70 3.28 -7.94
N GLU A 246 11.19 2.61 -8.97
CA GLU A 246 11.54 1.20 -8.92
C GLU A 246 13.03 0.98 -8.65
N ALA A 247 13.37 -0.20 -8.13
CA ALA A 247 14.75 -0.58 -7.80
C ALA A 247 15.78 -0.35 -8.92
N PRO A 248 15.51 -0.60 -10.21
CA PRO A 248 16.52 -0.42 -11.28
C PRO A 248 17.06 1.01 -11.43
N VAL A 249 16.30 2.05 -11.04
CA VAL A 249 16.76 3.44 -11.14
C VAL A 249 17.32 4.00 -9.84
N ARG A 250 17.19 3.24 -8.73
CA ARG A 250 17.60 3.64 -7.38
C ARG A 250 19.04 4.15 -7.33
N SER A 251 20.00 3.34 -7.73
CA SER A 251 21.43 3.69 -7.64
C SER A 251 21.81 4.91 -8.49
N THR A 252 21.13 5.11 -9.61
CA THR A 252 21.28 6.28 -10.47
C THR A 252 20.81 7.55 -9.74
N LEU A 253 19.65 7.49 -9.08
CA LEU A 253 19.07 8.61 -8.36
C LEU A 253 19.78 8.91 -7.04
N GLU A 254 20.23 7.88 -6.31
CA GLU A 254 21.07 8.05 -5.10
C GLU A 254 22.42 8.73 -5.41
N SER A 255 22.90 8.62 -6.66
CA SER A 255 24.15 9.24 -7.12
C SER A 255 23.94 10.61 -7.76
N ALA A 256 22.69 11.04 -7.95
CA ALA A 256 22.38 12.30 -8.62
C ALA A 256 22.42 13.47 -7.63
N ASP A 257 23.03 14.58 -8.07
CA ASP A 257 23.03 15.82 -7.28
C ASP A 257 21.60 16.38 -7.15
N GLY A 258 21.20 16.77 -5.95
CA GLY A 258 19.91 17.41 -5.68
C GLY A 258 18.73 16.42 -5.56
N VAL A 259 19.00 15.13 -5.49
CA VAL A 259 17.98 14.09 -5.30
C VAL A 259 18.27 13.29 -4.03
N THR A 260 17.24 13.01 -3.25
CA THR A 260 17.26 12.11 -2.10
C THR A 260 16.35 10.92 -2.38
N VAL A 261 16.78 9.72 -2.02
CA VAL A 261 15.92 8.51 -2.05
C VAL A 261 15.54 8.13 -0.64
N THR A 262 14.24 7.99 -0.40
CA THR A 262 13.64 7.61 0.88
C THR A 262 12.85 6.31 0.70
N THR A 263 12.71 5.54 1.77
CA THR A 263 12.00 4.25 1.77
C THR A 263 10.77 4.32 2.67
N ALA A 264 9.74 3.53 2.33
CA ALA A 264 8.62 3.24 3.20
C ALA A 264 8.39 1.72 3.27
N GLU A 265 7.89 1.24 4.40
CA GLU A 265 7.53 -0.16 4.56
C GLU A 265 6.23 -0.48 3.81
N GLN A 266 6.05 -1.77 3.49
CA GLN A 266 4.82 -2.30 2.92
C GLN A 266 4.30 -3.48 3.72
N THR A 267 3.00 -3.72 3.67
CA THR A 267 2.38 -4.95 4.18
C THR A 267 2.54 -6.13 3.24
N THR A 268 3.10 -5.90 2.05
CA THR A 268 3.43 -6.96 1.09
C THR A 268 4.54 -7.85 1.64
N PHE A 269 4.40 -9.15 1.49
CA PHE A 269 5.44 -10.14 1.80
C PHE A 269 5.59 -11.18 0.69
N ALA A 270 6.83 -11.57 0.42
CA ALA A 270 7.17 -12.66 -0.50
C ALA A 270 7.34 -13.95 0.28
N PHE A 271 6.85 -15.06 -0.25
CA PHE A 271 6.90 -16.34 0.45
C PHE A 271 6.92 -17.55 -0.48
N VAL A 272 7.35 -18.68 0.08
CA VAL A 272 7.10 -20.01 -0.48
C VAL A 272 5.92 -20.61 0.29
N ALA A 273 4.89 -21.02 -0.43
CA ALA A 273 3.76 -21.79 0.10
C ALA A 273 3.88 -23.26 -0.31
N MET A 274 3.61 -24.12 0.64
CA MET A 274 3.56 -25.57 0.45
C MET A 274 2.13 -26.04 0.73
N ASN A 275 1.54 -26.81 -0.17
CA ASN A 275 0.17 -27.29 -0.02
C ASN A 275 0.10 -28.34 1.11
N THR A 276 -0.35 -27.94 2.28
CA THR A 276 -0.38 -28.78 3.50
C THR A 276 -1.39 -29.92 3.44
N GLU A 277 -2.26 -29.96 2.44
CA GLU A 277 -3.14 -31.11 2.18
C GLU A 277 -2.38 -32.30 1.58
N LYS A 278 -1.11 -32.12 1.19
CA LYS A 278 -0.29 -33.12 0.51
C LYS A 278 0.94 -33.50 1.34
N GLU A 279 1.32 -34.77 1.33
CA GLU A 279 2.59 -35.23 1.89
C GLU A 279 3.77 -34.85 0.96
N PRO A 280 4.93 -34.49 1.52
CA PRO A 280 5.27 -34.38 2.95
C PRO A 280 4.97 -33.00 3.56
N TYR A 281 4.28 -32.12 2.84
CA TYR A 281 4.08 -30.71 3.20
C TYR A 281 3.11 -30.55 4.40
N ASN A 282 2.35 -31.58 4.77
CA ASN A 282 1.57 -31.66 6.00
C ASN A 282 2.46 -31.78 7.27
N ASN A 283 3.75 -32.12 7.14
CA ASN A 283 4.67 -32.25 8.26
C ASN A 283 5.35 -30.91 8.56
N PRO A 284 5.15 -30.30 9.76
CA PRO A 284 5.78 -29.02 10.12
C PRO A 284 7.30 -29.05 10.01
N LYS A 285 7.97 -30.16 10.39
CA LYS A 285 9.44 -30.27 10.30
C LYS A 285 9.95 -30.16 8.88
N PHE A 286 9.20 -30.68 7.89
CA PHE A 286 9.55 -30.53 6.49
C PHE A 286 9.47 -29.04 6.06
N ARG A 287 8.42 -28.35 6.47
CA ARG A 287 8.25 -26.92 6.19
C ARG A 287 9.27 -26.05 6.91
N GLN A 288 9.65 -26.43 8.16
CA GLN A 288 10.75 -25.80 8.89
C GLN A 288 12.08 -25.97 8.16
N ALA A 289 12.35 -27.16 7.57
CA ALA A 289 13.56 -27.38 6.79
C ALA A 289 13.62 -26.46 5.56
N VAL A 290 12.50 -26.25 4.87
CA VAL A 290 12.40 -25.29 3.76
C VAL A 290 12.69 -23.86 4.26
N ASN A 291 12.18 -23.45 5.42
CA ASN A 291 12.45 -22.14 6.00
C ASN A 291 13.95 -21.92 6.29
N TYR A 292 14.63 -22.91 6.91
CA TYR A 292 16.07 -22.84 7.17
C TYR A 292 16.94 -22.92 5.91
N ALA A 293 16.40 -23.41 4.80
CA ALA A 293 17.09 -23.44 3.51
C ALA A 293 17.14 -22.08 2.81
N MET A 294 16.37 -21.10 3.25
CA MET A 294 16.22 -19.78 2.59
C MET A 294 17.27 -18.80 3.07
N ASP A 295 18.22 -18.47 2.20
CA ASP A 295 19.11 -17.31 2.35
C ASP A 295 18.39 -16.06 1.86
N ARG A 296 17.73 -15.38 2.78
CA ARG A 296 16.88 -14.22 2.51
C ARG A 296 17.67 -13.04 1.97
N GLN A 297 18.86 -12.81 2.49
CA GLN A 297 19.73 -11.70 2.04
C GLN A 297 20.18 -11.91 0.59
N ALA A 298 20.54 -13.15 0.23
CA ALA A 298 20.87 -13.47 -1.14
C ALA A 298 19.66 -13.33 -2.09
N LEU A 299 18.45 -13.69 -1.63
CA LEU A 299 17.22 -13.49 -2.40
C LEU A 299 16.94 -12.00 -2.61
N ILE A 300 17.04 -11.18 -1.57
CA ILE A 300 16.85 -9.71 -1.64
C ILE A 300 17.83 -9.10 -2.64
N ALA A 301 19.12 -9.46 -2.54
CA ALA A 301 20.14 -8.94 -3.45
C ALA A 301 19.91 -9.36 -4.91
N THR A 302 19.41 -10.60 -5.16
CA THR A 302 19.28 -11.15 -6.51
C THR A 302 17.97 -10.79 -7.18
N VAL A 303 16.87 -10.73 -6.40
CA VAL A 303 15.50 -10.57 -6.92
C VAL A 303 15.01 -9.13 -6.82
N MET A 304 15.40 -8.42 -5.75
CA MET A 304 14.89 -7.11 -5.41
C MET A 304 15.94 -5.98 -5.55
N ASP A 305 17.14 -6.29 -6.03
CA ASP A 305 18.26 -5.33 -6.09
C ASP A 305 18.47 -4.55 -4.77
N GLY A 306 18.27 -5.24 -3.65
CA GLY A 306 18.35 -4.67 -2.30
C GLY A 306 17.11 -3.88 -1.83
N ALA A 307 16.05 -3.79 -2.65
CA ALA A 307 14.83 -3.05 -2.32
C ALA A 307 13.81 -3.91 -1.54
N ALA A 308 14.26 -4.55 -0.46
CA ALA A 308 13.40 -5.29 0.46
C ALA A 308 14.06 -5.40 1.83
N GLU A 309 13.26 -5.69 2.83
CA GLU A 309 13.71 -6.02 4.19
C GLU A 309 13.63 -7.52 4.44
N GLU A 310 14.65 -8.06 5.13
CA GLU A 310 14.65 -9.46 5.54
C GLU A 310 13.55 -9.70 6.57
N ASN A 311 12.68 -10.65 6.27
CA ASN A 311 11.62 -11.08 7.17
C ASN A 311 11.38 -12.58 7.04
N SER A 312 11.06 -13.24 8.15
CA SER A 312 10.65 -14.64 8.19
C SER A 312 9.25 -14.84 8.79
N ASN A 313 8.56 -13.76 9.15
CA ASN A 313 7.23 -13.73 9.74
C ASN A 313 6.18 -13.23 8.74
N LEU A 314 4.91 -13.56 8.98
CA LEU A 314 3.80 -13.01 8.20
C LEU A 314 3.58 -11.51 8.47
N LEU A 315 3.96 -11.03 9.65
CA LEU A 315 3.91 -9.60 9.98
C LEU A 315 5.26 -8.94 9.74
N SER A 316 5.26 -7.73 9.18
CA SER A 316 6.42 -6.83 9.23
C SER A 316 6.61 -6.32 10.67
N LYS A 317 7.81 -5.81 10.97
CA LYS A 317 8.15 -5.37 12.34
C LYS A 317 7.32 -4.20 12.84
N SER A 318 6.91 -3.32 11.95
CA SER A 318 6.06 -2.17 12.26
C SER A 318 4.60 -2.53 12.48
N ARG A 319 4.17 -3.70 12.01
CA ARG A 319 2.76 -4.06 12.03
C ARG A 319 2.28 -4.41 13.43
N PHE A 320 1.10 -3.91 13.79
CA PHE A 320 0.44 -4.20 15.06
C PHE A 320 0.34 -5.73 15.30
N GLY A 321 0.73 -6.18 16.50
CA GLY A 321 0.74 -7.60 16.86
C GLY A 321 2.02 -8.35 16.51
N TYR A 322 3.02 -7.70 15.85
CA TYR A 322 4.37 -8.26 15.73
C TYR A 322 5.05 -8.36 17.11
N SER A 323 5.82 -9.42 17.30
CA SER A 323 6.62 -9.60 18.51
C SER A 323 7.96 -10.24 18.18
N ASP A 324 9.05 -9.71 18.76
CA ASP A 324 10.39 -10.28 18.66
C ASP A 324 10.52 -11.65 19.38
N THR A 325 9.51 -12.03 20.18
CA THR A 325 9.47 -13.34 20.85
C THR A 325 9.03 -14.47 19.92
N GLN A 326 8.42 -14.13 18.78
CA GLN A 326 8.05 -15.09 17.75
C GLN A 326 9.30 -15.69 17.11
N LYS A 327 9.22 -16.97 16.78
CA LYS A 327 10.35 -17.71 16.20
C LYS A 327 10.80 -17.08 14.90
N GLN A 328 12.11 -16.83 14.80
CA GLN A 328 12.75 -16.34 13.59
C GLN A 328 13.49 -17.48 12.89
N TYR A 329 13.36 -17.58 11.58
CA TYR A 329 14.08 -18.54 10.76
C TYR A 329 15.29 -17.86 10.12
N THR A 330 16.49 -18.28 10.53
CA THR A 330 17.76 -17.87 9.91
C THR A 330 18.24 -18.91 8.91
N TYR A 331 19.03 -18.50 7.93
CA TYR A 331 19.62 -19.43 6.98
C TYR A 331 20.56 -20.41 7.66
N ASP A 332 20.25 -21.72 7.58
CA ASP A 332 21.06 -22.80 8.18
C ASP A 332 20.87 -24.10 7.39
N VAL A 333 21.79 -24.36 6.46
CA VAL A 333 21.78 -25.54 5.58
C VAL A 333 21.88 -26.84 6.37
N GLU A 334 22.70 -26.89 7.42
CA GLU A 334 22.90 -28.11 8.20
C GLU A 334 21.65 -28.42 9.04
N LYS A 335 21.02 -27.40 9.61
CA LYS A 335 19.75 -27.55 10.31
C LYS A 335 18.64 -28.03 9.36
N ALA A 336 18.55 -27.45 8.15
CA ALA A 336 17.61 -27.88 7.13
C ALA A 336 17.80 -29.36 6.78
N LYS A 337 19.03 -29.80 6.50
CA LYS A 337 19.35 -31.20 6.20
C LYS A 337 19.04 -32.14 7.37
N SER A 338 19.31 -31.71 8.60
CA SER A 338 18.97 -32.48 9.80
C SER A 338 17.48 -32.72 9.93
N LEU A 339 16.66 -31.67 9.71
CA LEU A 339 15.19 -31.77 9.77
C LEU A 339 14.66 -32.66 8.62
N LEU A 340 15.22 -32.55 7.42
CA LEU A 340 14.87 -33.45 6.31
C LEU A 340 15.19 -34.90 6.64
N ALA A 341 16.33 -35.17 7.25
CA ALA A 341 16.68 -36.51 7.70
C ALA A 341 15.71 -37.07 8.75
N GLU A 342 15.27 -36.23 9.71
CA GLU A 342 14.25 -36.58 10.71
C GLU A 342 12.89 -36.91 10.05
N CYS A 343 12.59 -36.29 8.90
CA CYS A 343 11.40 -36.56 8.10
C CYS A 343 11.55 -37.80 7.19
N GLY A 344 12.74 -38.48 7.17
CA GLY A 344 13.01 -39.60 6.31
C GLY A 344 13.61 -39.24 4.94
N TYR A 345 14.01 -38.00 4.72
CA TYR A 345 14.54 -37.49 3.43
C TYR A 345 16.03 -37.16 3.49
N ALA A 346 16.84 -37.93 4.21
CA ALA A 346 18.29 -37.73 4.34
C ALA A 346 19.03 -37.73 2.99
N ASN A 347 18.48 -38.40 1.97
CA ASN A 347 19.04 -38.47 0.62
C ASN A 347 18.43 -37.45 -0.35
N GLY A 348 17.68 -36.48 0.15
CA GLY A 348 16.95 -35.52 -0.64
C GLY A 348 15.53 -35.97 -0.98
N TYR A 349 14.78 -35.06 -1.61
CA TYR A 349 13.39 -35.28 -2.01
C TYR A 349 13.06 -34.48 -3.28
N ASP A 350 12.36 -35.12 -4.23
CA ASP A 350 11.82 -34.42 -5.39
C ASP A 350 10.43 -33.84 -5.01
N MET A 351 10.38 -32.53 -4.90
CA MET A 351 9.18 -31.75 -4.53
C MET A 351 8.15 -31.67 -5.68
N GLY A 352 8.48 -32.24 -6.85
CA GLY A 352 7.67 -32.17 -8.05
C GLY A 352 7.76 -30.80 -8.73
N THR A 353 6.64 -30.11 -8.85
CA THR A 353 6.57 -28.84 -9.62
C THR A 353 6.41 -27.64 -8.68
N LEU A 354 7.31 -26.67 -8.81
CA LEU A 354 7.17 -25.32 -8.28
C LEU A 354 6.39 -24.49 -9.33
N VAL A 355 5.14 -24.25 -9.04
CA VAL A 355 4.20 -23.53 -9.93
C VAL A 355 4.26 -22.05 -9.63
N VAL A 356 4.46 -21.21 -10.62
CA VAL A 356 4.57 -19.75 -10.44
C VAL A 356 3.96 -18.99 -11.60
N ALA A 357 3.53 -17.77 -11.36
CA ALA A 357 3.22 -16.81 -12.41
C ALA A 357 4.51 -16.26 -13.05
N ASP A 358 4.42 -15.81 -14.32
CA ASP A 358 5.57 -15.31 -15.07
C ASP A 358 6.32 -14.18 -14.34
N GLN A 359 5.61 -13.27 -13.70
CA GLN A 359 6.17 -12.18 -12.91
C GLN A 359 7.04 -12.63 -11.72
N TYR A 360 6.81 -13.82 -11.17
CA TYR A 360 7.59 -14.39 -10.05
C TYR A 360 8.66 -15.38 -10.49
N LYS A 361 8.93 -15.50 -11.79
CA LYS A 361 9.88 -16.47 -12.34
C LYS A 361 11.29 -16.32 -11.79
N LEU A 362 11.78 -15.08 -11.64
CA LEU A 362 13.12 -14.83 -11.09
C LEU A 362 13.22 -15.28 -9.63
N LEU A 363 12.20 -14.95 -8.83
CA LEU A 363 12.09 -15.42 -7.44
C LEU A 363 12.08 -16.95 -7.38
N ALA A 364 11.28 -17.61 -8.22
CA ALA A 364 11.19 -19.06 -8.26
C ALA A 364 12.50 -19.74 -8.64
N GLN A 365 13.26 -19.18 -9.57
CA GLN A 365 14.58 -19.69 -9.95
C GLN A 365 15.58 -19.58 -8.79
N ALA A 366 15.58 -18.46 -8.07
CA ALA A 366 16.45 -18.27 -6.91
C ALA A 366 16.07 -19.23 -5.76
N VAL A 367 14.78 -19.39 -5.47
CA VAL A 367 14.27 -20.37 -4.48
C VAL A 367 14.64 -21.79 -4.87
N GLN A 368 14.50 -22.17 -6.14
CA GLN A 368 14.85 -23.50 -6.66
C GLN A 368 16.34 -23.86 -6.40
N GLU A 369 17.25 -22.91 -6.63
CA GLU A 369 18.69 -23.14 -6.38
C GLU A 369 19.00 -23.27 -4.87
N GLN A 370 18.33 -22.52 -4.02
CA GLN A 370 18.50 -22.64 -2.57
C GLN A 370 17.95 -23.97 -2.03
N LEU A 371 16.81 -24.42 -2.51
CA LEU A 371 16.25 -25.74 -2.17
C LEU A 371 17.21 -26.87 -2.56
N LYS A 372 17.84 -26.76 -3.72
CA LYS A 372 18.79 -27.73 -4.22
C LYS A 372 20.03 -27.87 -3.30
N ALA A 373 20.46 -26.78 -2.64
CA ALA A 373 21.59 -26.81 -1.70
C ALA A 373 21.35 -27.73 -0.48
N VAL A 374 20.09 -28.00 -0.14
CA VAL A 374 19.68 -28.91 0.95
C VAL A 374 19.18 -30.27 0.44
N GLY A 375 19.28 -30.55 -0.88
CA GLY A 375 18.85 -31.80 -1.47
C GLY A 375 17.37 -31.85 -1.87
N LEU A 376 16.68 -30.72 -1.87
CA LEU A 376 15.31 -30.60 -2.37
C LEU A 376 15.35 -30.18 -3.85
N THR A 377 14.72 -30.93 -4.73
CA THR A 377 14.66 -30.63 -6.17
C THR A 377 13.24 -30.37 -6.61
N CYS A 378 13.05 -29.49 -7.58
CA CYS A 378 11.76 -29.24 -8.21
C CYS A 378 11.92 -28.78 -9.65
N GLN A 379 10.87 -28.92 -10.45
CA GLN A 379 10.80 -28.37 -11.80
C GLN A 379 9.97 -27.10 -11.78
N LEU A 380 10.34 -26.08 -12.55
CA LEU A 380 9.54 -24.86 -12.67
C LEU A 380 8.41 -25.06 -13.69
N GLU A 381 7.20 -24.66 -13.31
CA GLU A 381 6.06 -24.50 -14.20
C GLU A 381 5.64 -23.02 -14.14
N VAL A 382 5.96 -22.29 -15.21
CA VAL A 382 5.66 -20.86 -15.32
C VAL A 382 4.38 -20.70 -16.12
N LEU A 383 3.40 -19.99 -15.56
CA LEU A 383 2.07 -19.81 -16.13
C LEU A 383 1.72 -18.31 -16.27
N GLU A 384 0.80 -18.03 -17.19
CA GLU A 384 0.11 -16.74 -17.19
C GLU A 384 -0.66 -16.55 -15.85
N PHE A 385 -0.79 -15.30 -15.39
CA PHE A 385 -1.25 -15.00 -14.03
C PHE A 385 -2.63 -15.60 -13.68
N ASN A 386 -3.61 -15.49 -14.57
CA ASN A 386 -4.95 -16.04 -14.32
C ASN A 386 -4.96 -17.58 -14.32
N ALA A 387 -4.19 -18.21 -15.22
CA ALA A 387 -4.03 -19.67 -15.24
C ALA A 387 -3.34 -20.15 -13.94
N TYR A 388 -2.33 -19.42 -13.47
CA TYR A 388 -1.66 -19.66 -12.21
C TYR A 388 -2.63 -19.56 -11.02
N LEU A 389 -3.39 -18.47 -10.89
CA LEU A 389 -4.38 -18.29 -9.82
C LEU A 389 -5.43 -19.41 -9.82
N ASN A 390 -5.93 -19.80 -10.98
CA ASN A 390 -6.89 -20.89 -11.10
C ASN A 390 -6.34 -22.21 -10.57
N LYS A 391 -5.05 -22.49 -10.86
CA LYS A 391 -4.37 -23.69 -10.36
C LYS A 391 -4.22 -23.69 -8.85
N LEU A 392 -3.89 -22.52 -8.24
CA LEU A 392 -3.82 -22.34 -6.79
C LEU A 392 -5.20 -22.53 -6.14
N ARG A 393 -6.24 -21.91 -6.69
CA ARG A 393 -7.63 -22.03 -6.18
C ARG A 393 -8.11 -23.49 -6.15
N GLN A 394 -7.78 -24.26 -7.16
CA GLN A 394 -8.12 -25.67 -7.25
C GLN A 394 -7.27 -26.58 -6.34
N GLY A 395 -6.16 -26.08 -5.76
CA GLY A 395 -5.20 -26.89 -5.00
C GLY A 395 -4.37 -27.82 -5.88
N ASP A 396 -4.30 -27.58 -7.21
CA ASP A 396 -3.53 -28.38 -8.15
C ASP A 396 -2.07 -27.90 -8.22
N PHE A 397 -1.41 -27.88 -7.08
CA PHE A 397 0.01 -27.59 -6.90
C PHE A 397 0.55 -28.27 -5.65
N THR A 398 1.86 -28.40 -5.54
CA THR A 398 2.55 -28.87 -4.32
C THR A 398 3.28 -27.71 -3.64
N VAL A 399 3.99 -26.91 -4.42
CA VAL A 399 4.77 -25.76 -3.96
C VAL A 399 4.56 -24.60 -4.91
N THR A 400 4.49 -23.39 -4.37
CA THR A 400 4.44 -22.14 -5.12
C THR A 400 5.24 -21.06 -4.40
N CYS A 401 5.63 -20.00 -5.12
CA CYS A 401 6.11 -18.76 -4.51
C CYS A 401 5.45 -17.55 -5.18
N LEU A 402 5.13 -16.55 -4.38
CA LEU A 402 4.48 -15.32 -4.81
C LEU A 402 4.67 -14.21 -3.78
N GLN A 403 4.16 -13.04 -4.12
CA GLN A 403 3.99 -11.93 -3.18
C GLN A 403 2.50 -11.72 -2.89
N MET A 404 2.18 -11.29 -1.68
CA MET A 404 0.83 -10.96 -1.24
C MET A 404 0.86 -9.69 -0.39
N ALA A 405 0.00 -8.74 -0.72
CA ALA A 405 -0.30 -7.61 0.15
C ALA A 405 -1.48 -7.95 1.06
N LEU A 406 -1.38 -7.59 2.32
CA LEU A 406 -2.47 -7.71 3.31
C LEU A 406 -2.60 -6.36 4.01
N GLU A 407 -3.13 -5.40 3.28
CA GLU A 407 -3.29 -4.01 3.71
C GLU A 407 -4.29 -3.87 4.88
N GLY A 408 -4.28 -2.70 5.50
CA GLY A 408 -5.19 -2.37 6.59
C GLY A 408 -4.85 -3.07 7.90
N ASP A 409 -5.85 -3.47 8.65
CA ASP A 409 -5.68 -4.05 9.98
C ASP A 409 -4.99 -5.43 9.96
N THR A 410 -4.29 -5.78 11.05
CA THR A 410 -3.64 -7.10 11.22
C THR A 410 -4.62 -8.27 11.09
N GLN A 411 -5.90 -8.05 11.35
CA GLN A 411 -6.96 -9.03 11.13
C GLN A 411 -6.96 -9.57 9.69
N ASN A 412 -6.57 -8.76 8.70
CA ASN A 412 -6.54 -9.17 7.29
C ASN A 412 -5.53 -10.30 7.01
N VAL A 413 -4.58 -10.55 7.92
CA VAL A 413 -3.68 -11.72 7.82
C VAL A 413 -4.45 -13.05 7.95
N ALA A 414 -5.66 -13.04 8.51
CA ALA A 414 -6.55 -14.20 8.49
C ALA A 414 -6.81 -14.70 7.06
N MET A 415 -6.77 -13.83 6.05
CA MET A 415 -6.93 -14.25 4.65
C MET A 415 -5.82 -15.21 4.19
N ALA A 416 -4.61 -15.09 4.72
CA ALA A 416 -3.50 -15.97 4.35
C ALA A 416 -3.56 -17.35 5.04
N ILE A 417 -4.20 -17.47 6.21
CA ILE A 417 -4.13 -18.68 7.04
C ILE A 417 -5.49 -19.19 7.52
N GLY A 418 -6.59 -18.45 7.29
CA GLY A 418 -7.94 -18.84 7.69
C GLY A 418 -8.54 -19.89 6.75
N LYS A 419 -9.40 -20.73 7.33
CA LYS A 419 -10.05 -21.85 6.65
C LYS A 419 -10.93 -21.41 5.47
N ASP A 420 -11.69 -20.35 5.67
CA ASP A 420 -12.65 -19.84 4.66
C ASP A 420 -11.95 -19.24 3.43
N TYR A 421 -10.66 -18.95 3.55
CA TYR A 421 -9.84 -18.41 2.46
C TYR A 421 -9.04 -19.48 1.69
N ILE A 422 -9.23 -20.78 1.99
CA ILE A 422 -8.65 -21.88 1.20
C ILE A 422 -9.28 -21.86 -0.20
N GLY A 423 -8.42 -21.83 -1.23
CA GLY A 423 -8.87 -21.62 -2.60
C GLY A 423 -9.07 -20.15 -2.99
N MET A 424 -8.70 -19.21 -2.12
CA MET A 424 -8.62 -17.77 -2.37
C MET A 424 -7.21 -17.28 -2.07
N ALA A 425 -6.97 -16.70 -0.89
CA ALA A 425 -5.69 -16.14 -0.45
C ALA A 425 -4.87 -17.10 0.42
N ASN A 426 -5.48 -18.10 1.08
CA ASN A 426 -4.77 -19.10 1.85
C ASN A 426 -4.07 -20.12 0.91
N ASN A 427 -2.88 -19.78 0.46
CA ASN A 427 -2.10 -20.58 -0.49
C ASN A 427 -1.38 -21.76 0.17
N ALA A 428 -1.22 -21.77 1.50
CA ALA A 428 -0.71 -22.94 2.22
C ALA A 428 -1.77 -24.02 2.39
N ARG A 429 -3.05 -23.68 2.26
CA ARG A 429 -4.21 -24.53 2.51
C ARG A 429 -4.18 -25.14 3.92
N TRP A 430 -3.52 -24.42 4.83
CA TRP A 430 -3.41 -24.75 6.25
C TRP A 430 -4.52 -24.04 7.03
N TYR A 431 -5.03 -24.68 8.06
CA TYR A 431 -5.88 -24.03 9.05
C TYR A 431 -5.73 -24.71 10.41
N ASN A 432 -6.15 -24.02 11.45
CA ASN A 432 -6.17 -24.52 12.80
C ASN A 432 -7.37 -23.91 13.54
N ASP A 433 -8.25 -24.75 14.08
CA ASP A 433 -9.50 -24.32 14.74
C ASP A 433 -9.23 -23.37 15.94
N GLN A 434 -8.10 -23.52 16.62
CA GLN A 434 -7.72 -22.62 17.73
C GLN A 434 -7.30 -21.24 17.21
N VAL A 435 -6.63 -21.18 16.06
CA VAL A 435 -6.24 -19.92 15.39
C VAL A 435 -7.51 -19.19 14.90
N GLU A 436 -8.47 -19.91 14.31
CA GLU A 436 -9.76 -19.34 13.94
C GLU A 436 -10.46 -18.69 15.14
N GLN A 437 -10.49 -19.39 16.28
CA GLN A 437 -11.07 -18.84 17.51
C GLN A 437 -10.32 -17.60 17.99
N TRP A 438 -8.97 -17.63 17.99
CA TRP A 438 -8.18 -16.48 18.39
C TRP A 438 -8.36 -15.27 17.46
N PHE A 439 -8.59 -15.47 16.17
CA PHE A 439 -8.95 -14.36 15.29
C PHE A 439 -10.30 -13.74 15.67
N GLN A 440 -11.30 -14.56 16.02
CA GLN A 440 -12.59 -14.07 16.52
C GLN A 440 -12.41 -13.32 17.84
N ASP A 441 -11.62 -13.85 18.76
CA ASP A 441 -11.30 -13.18 20.04
C ASP A 441 -10.56 -11.84 19.80
N ALA A 442 -9.62 -11.77 18.85
CA ALA A 442 -8.89 -10.56 18.50
C ALA A 442 -9.80 -9.48 17.88
N VAL A 443 -10.77 -9.89 17.06
CA VAL A 443 -11.79 -8.98 16.48
C VAL A 443 -12.65 -8.36 17.57
N ALA A 444 -12.99 -9.11 18.62
CA ALA A 444 -13.79 -8.62 19.73
C ALA A 444 -12.99 -7.82 20.77
N ALA A 445 -11.67 -7.94 20.81
CA ALA A 445 -10.82 -7.29 21.80
C ALA A 445 -10.51 -5.84 21.38
N VAL A 446 -11.17 -4.87 22.01
CA VAL A 446 -10.94 -3.42 21.78
C VAL A 446 -9.74 -2.88 22.54
N ASP A 447 -9.31 -3.51 23.64
CA ASP A 447 -8.05 -3.16 24.31
C ASP A 447 -6.86 -3.59 23.45
N ALA A 448 -6.04 -2.64 23.03
CA ALA A 448 -4.92 -2.87 22.13
C ALA A 448 -3.89 -3.85 22.72
N THR A 449 -3.66 -3.84 24.04
CA THR A 449 -2.71 -4.73 24.71
C THR A 449 -3.20 -6.18 24.72
N GLU A 450 -4.49 -6.37 25.03
CA GLU A 450 -5.14 -7.67 24.97
C GLU A 450 -5.12 -8.22 23.54
N ARG A 451 -5.50 -7.39 22.57
CA ARG A 451 -5.52 -7.74 21.15
C ARG A 451 -4.14 -8.12 20.62
N ALA A 452 -3.08 -7.35 20.96
CA ALA A 452 -1.72 -7.67 20.59
C ALA A 452 -1.26 -9.01 21.19
N ALA A 453 -1.64 -9.32 22.44
CA ALA A 453 -1.33 -10.59 23.08
C ALA A 453 -2.04 -11.79 22.42
N ILE A 454 -3.21 -11.58 21.83
CA ILE A 454 -3.91 -12.62 21.06
C ILE A 454 -3.17 -12.84 19.73
N TYR A 455 -2.80 -11.79 19.00
CA TYR A 455 -2.02 -11.93 17.78
C TYR A 455 -0.66 -12.58 18.00
N ASP A 456 0.02 -12.28 19.13
CA ASP A 456 1.28 -12.97 19.47
C ASP A 456 1.10 -14.49 19.60
N LYS A 457 -0.01 -14.97 20.18
CA LYS A 457 -0.32 -16.40 20.23
C LYS A 457 -0.57 -16.99 18.83
N ILE A 458 -1.32 -16.28 17.99
CA ILE A 458 -1.63 -16.70 16.62
C ILE A 458 -0.31 -16.86 15.84
N PHE A 459 0.49 -15.79 15.77
CA PHE A 459 1.69 -15.79 14.94
C PHE A 459 2.82 -16.65 15.50
N SER A 460 2.91 -16.82 16.83
CA SER A 460 3.83 -17.81 17.43
C SER A 460 3.50 -19.23 16.97
N LEU A 461 2.23 -19.61 16.96
CA LEU A 461 1.82 -20.95 16.49
C LEU A 461 2.06 -21.09 14.97
N VAL A 462 1.71 -20.09 14.18
CA VAL A 462 1.92 -20.08 12.71
C VAL A 462 3.42 -20.23 12.37
N GLN A 463 4.30 -19.58 13.13
CA GLN A 463 5.73 -19.69 12.97
C GLN A 463 6.28 -21.07 13.42
N ASP A 464 5.77 -21.62 14.53
CA ASP A 464 6.16 -22.96 14.97
C ASP A 464 5.72 -24.03 13.97
N GLU A 465 4.55 -23.89 13.40
CA GLU A 465 4.03 -24.73 12.32
C GLU A 465 4.70 -24.49 10.96
N ALA A 466 5.50 -23.42 10.81
CA ALA A 466 6.14 -23.03 9.55
C ALA A 466 5.16 -23.01 8.37
N VAL A 467 4.01 -22.39 8.54
CA VAL A 467 2.91 -22.41 7.56
C VAL A 467 3.40 -21.88 6.21
N TYR A 468 4.17 -20.81 6.22
CA TYR A 468 4.87 -20.25 5.07
C TYR A 468 6.37 -20.20 5.31
N ALA A 469 7.16 -20.24 4.25
CA ALA A 469 8.53 -19.74 4.30
C ALA A 469 8.51 -18.30 3.76
N VAL A 470 8.30 -17.33 4.66
CA VAL A 470 8.37 -15.91 4.30
C VAL A 470 9.82 -15.55 4.02
N LEU A 471 10.06 -14.77 2.97
CA LEU A 471 11.37 -14.49 2.39
C LEU A 471 11.82 -13.06 2.65
N TYR A 472 10.96 -12.09 2.41
CA TYR A 472 11.21 -10.66 2.59
C TYR A 472 9.92 -9.85 2.48
N ASN A 473 9.98 -8.62 2.98
CA ASN A 473 8.99 -7.59 2.65
C ASN A 473 9.62 -6.63 1.62
N PRO A 474 9.03 -6.43 0.45
CA PRO A 474 9.42 -5.33 -0.44
C PRO A 474 9.31 -4.00 0.29
N ILE A 475 10.15 -3.04 -0.07
CA ILE A 475 10.02 -1.66 0.38
C ILE A 475 9.61 -0.77 -0.79
N MET A 476 8.85 0.26 -0.50
CA MET A 476 8.58 1.33 -1.45
C MET A 476 9.77 2.27 -1.50
N LEU A 477 10.10 2.73 -2.68
CA LEU A 477 11.19 3.67 -2.92
C LEU A 477 10.61 4.98 -3.42
N TYR A 478 10.96 6.08 -2.78
CA TYR A 478 10.59 7.42 -3.21
C TYR A 478 11.83 8.24 -3.48
N ALA A 479 11.85 8.95 -4.60
CA ALA A 479 12.90 9.92 -4.89
C ALA A 479 12.30 11.32 -4.90
N HIS A 480 12.99 12.26 -4.29
CA HIS A 480 12.53 13.64 -4.19
C HIS A 480 13.68 14.63 -4.24
N ASN A 481 13.36 15.89 -4.53
CA ASN A 481 14.30 17.00 -4.45
C ASN A 481 14.88 17.08 -3.02
N ASP A 482 16.20 17.22 -2.89
CA ASP A 482 16.92 17.23 -1.62
C ASP A 482 16.54 18.40 -0.68
N LYS A 483 15.89 19.44 -1.22
CA LYS A 483 15.37 20.60 -0.46
C LYS A 483 13.93 20.42 -0.02
N LEU A 484 13.22 19.46 -0.59
CA LEU A 484 11.85 19.14 -0.17
C LEU A 484 11.91 18.36 1.14
N VAL A 485 11.33 18.94 2.18
CA VAL A 485 11.12 18.24 3.45
C VAL A 485 9.80 17.50 3.37
N ILE A 486 9.86 16.19 3.53
CA ILE A 486 8.69 15.33 3.59
C ILE A 486 8.49 14.84 5.02
N HIS A 487 7.27 14.46 5.39
CA HIS A 487 7.03 13.77 6.65
C HIS A 487 7.48 12.30 6.56
N ASP A 488 7.59 11.60 7.69
CA ASP A 488 7.79 10.16 7.72
C ASP A 488 6.65 9.47 6.96
N LEU A 489 7.01 8.61 6.01
CA LEU A 489 6.03 7.91 5.20
C LEU A 489 5.54 6.71 5.99
N PRO A 490 4.22 6.62 6.27
CA PRO A 490 3.67 5.49 7.01
C PRO A 490 3.72 4.19 6.19
N LEU A 491 3.37 3.11 6.84
CA LEU A 491 3.13 1.82 6.21
C LEU A 491 2.21 2.01 4.99
N GLU A 492 2.45 1.29 3.89
CA GLU A 492 1.83 1.48 2.57
C GLU A 492 2.29 2.76 1.83
N GLY A 493 3.20 3.55 2.38
CA GLY A 493 3.81 4.70 1.71
C GLY A 493 2.82 5.81 1.33
N ASN A 494 1.69 5.91 2.01
CA ASN A 494 0.76 7.02 1.81
C ASN A 494 1.41 8.33 2.22
N TYR A 495 1.32 9.33 1.35
CA TYR A 495 1.86 10.65 1.62
C TYR A 495 0.76 11.71 1.61
N PHE A 496 0.95 12.70 2.49
CA PHE A 496 0.05 13.84 2.63
C PHE A 496 0.83 15.11 2.36
N VAL A 497 0.62 15.70 1.20
CA VAL A 497 1.35 16.88 0.71
C VAL A 497 1.18 18.08 1.67
N TYR A 498 0.11 18.10 2.45
CA TYR A 498 -0.12 19.11 3.49
C TYR A 498 1.08 19.29 4.45
N TYR A 499 1.80 18.20 4.75
CA TYR A 499 2.94 18.22 5.66
C TYR A 499 4.28 18.43 4.96
N PHE A 500 4.29 18.55 3.63
CA PHE A 500 5.49 18.82 2.86
C PHE A 500 5.79 20.32 2.85
N HIS A 501 7.09 20.69 2.81
CA HIS A 501 7.52 22.07 2.67
C HIS A 501 8.91 22.16 2.08
N TRP A 502 9.20 23.35 1.53
CA TRP A 502 10.49 23.64 0.96
C TRP A 502 11.44 24.30 1.98
#